data_1b360814c96e07a542fb72e1f41698f0
#
_entry.id   1b360814c96e07a542fb72e1f41698f0
#
_cell.length_a   1.000
_cell.length_b   1.000
_cell.length_c   1.000
_cell.angle_alpha   90.00
_cell.angle_beta   90.00
_cell.angle_gamma   90.00
#
_symmetry.space_group_name_H-M   'P 1'
#
loop_
_entity.id
_entity.type
_entity.pdbx_description
1 polymer ?
#
loop_
_entity_poly.entity_id
_entity_poly.type
_entity_poly.pdbx_seq_one_letter_code
_entity_poly.pdbx_strand_id
1 'polypeptide(L)'
;MDFFSSQKITNHITRIYLPGDVQAYLVEGMDKSVLIDTGCGIGDLKAYVATLTGKPITVLLTHGHLDHAPGAVQFDTVYMNLADRGIYAAHDLIQQRIDYVETTSFAGKYRREDLLPENSADAFLDLQDGMRFDLGGLHITAYACPGHTPGSMAFLIEEDRMLLLGDSCNPFTFLFDITSLGVSSYE
;
A
#
# COMPACT_ATOMS: atom_id res chain seq x y z
N MET A 1 17.66 3.17 13.36
CA MET A 1 17.20 4.41 12.67
C MET A 1 15.68 4.34 12.65
N ASP A 2 15.00 5.42 12.95
CA ASP A 2 13.53 5.43 12.92
C ASP A 2 13.08 5.64 11.46
N PHE A 3 12.68 4.55 10.79
CA PHE A 3 12.22 4.58 9.40
C PHE A 3 10.79 5.11 9.28
N PHE A 4 10.02 5.05 10.36
CA PHE A 4 8.58 5.27 10.35
C PHE A 4 8.19 6.33 11.37
N SER A 5 7.16 7.08 11.04
CA SER A 5 6.44 7.93 11.98
C SER A 5 4.95 7.87 11.64
N SER A 6 4.09 8.27 12.57
CA SER A 6 2.65 8.17 12.36
C SER A 6 1.89 9.38 12.89
N GLN A 7 0.71 9.60 12.32
CA GLN A 7 -0.22 10.65 12.71
C GLN A 7 -1.65 10.10 12.72
N LYS A 8 -2.36 10.27 13.83
CA LYS A 8 -3.79 9.96 13.91
C LYS A 8 -4.58 10.94 13.06
N ILE A 9 -5.40 10.45 12.13
CA ILE A 9 -6.26 11.24 11.24
C ILE A 9 -7.69 11.29 11.78
N THR A 10 -8.26 10.12 12.12
CA THR A 10 -9.57 9.98 12.78
C THR A 10 -9.43 9.05 13.98
N ASN A 11 -10.54 8.72 14.64
CA ASN A 11 -10.52 7.72 15.71
C ASN A 11 -10.13 6.31 15.22
N HIS A 12 -10.34 6.03 13.94
CA HIS A 12 -10.09 4.72 13.35
C HIS A 12 -8.86 4.70 12.42
N ILE A 13 -8.39 5.84 11.92
CA ILE A 13 -7.39 5.91 10.85
C ILE A 13 -6.12 6.58 11.36
N THR A 14 -5.01 5.88 11.23
CA THR A 14 -3.66 6.39 11.47
C THR A 14 -2.87 6.36 10.17
N ARG A 15 -2.37 7.51 9.75
CA ARG A 15 -1.42 7.62 8.64
C ARG A 15 -0.02 7.27 9.12
N ILE A 16 0.70 6.49 8.34
CA ILE A 16 2.09 6.10 8.59
C ILE A 16 2.94 6.69 7.46
N TYR A 17 3.95 7.45 7.81
CA TYR A 17 4.94 7.96 6.87
C TYR A 17 6.04 6.92 6.68
N LEU A 18 6.34 6.60 5.43
CA LEU A 18 7.25 5.53 5.04
C LEU A 18 8.47 6.09 4.30
N PRO A 19 9.59 5.35 4.26
CA PRO A 19 10.70 5.65 3.35
C PRO A 19 10.23 5.74 1.90
N GLY A 20 10.75 6.71 1.16
CA GLY A 20 10.35 6.94 -0.24
C GLY A 20 9.29 8.03 -0.40
N ASP A 21 9.05 8.85 0.65
CA ASP A 21 8.08 9.95 0.66
C ASP A 21 6.63 9.51 0.40
N VAL A 22 6.32 8.26 0.71
CA VAL A 22 4.99 7.65 0.55
C VAL A 22 4.32 7.39 1.90
N GLN A 23 3.06 6.99 1.88
CA GLN A 23 2.24 6.83 3.06
C GLN A 23 1.47 5.51 3.03
N ALA A 24 1.33 4.90 4.20
CA ALA A 24 0.37 3.82 4.44
C ALA A 24 -0.69 4.28 5.43
N TYR A 25 -1.81 3.56 5.47
CA TYR A 25 -2.90 3.88 6.39
C TYR A 25 -3.30 2.65 7.19
N LEU A 26 -3.16 2.74 8.52
CA LEU A 26 -3.68 1.73 9.43
C LEU A 26 -5.12 2.11 9.80
N VAL A 27 -6.06 1.23 9.48
CA VAL A 27 -7.50 1.36 9.77
C VAL A 27 -7.88 0.32 10.82
N GLU A 28 -8.43 0.75 11.95
CA GLU A 28 -8.70 -0.10 13.11
C GLU A 28 -10.19 -0.16 13.44
N GLY A 29 -10.81 -1.33 13.30
CA GLY A 29 -12.11 -1.64 13.90
C GLY A 29 -11.99 -2.19 15.33
N MET A 30 -13.07 -2.76 15.89
CA MET A 30 -13.02 -3.34 17.23
C MET A 30 -12.21 -4.63 17.27
N ASP A 31 -12.28 -5.49 16.25
CA ASP A 31 -11.75 -6.85 16.28
C ASP A 31 -10.49 -7.02 15.43
N LYS A 32 -10.37 -6.27 14.33
CA LYS A 32 -9.33 -6.42 13.31
C LYS A 32 -8.83 -5.06 12.85
N SER A 33 -7.68 -5.07 12.19
CA SER A 33 -7.11 -3.91 11.52
C SER A 33 -6.78 -4.23 10.07
N VAL A 34 -6.82 -3.21 9.23
CA VAL A 34 -6.33 -3.24 7.86
C VAL A 34 -5.18 -2.25 7.73
N LEU A 35 -4.11 -2.66 7.08
CA LEU A 35 -3.05 -1.77 6.62
C LEU A 35 -3.20 -1.59 5.12
N ILE A 36 -3.38 -0.35 4.68
CA ILE A 36 -3.45 0.01 3.26
C ILE A 36 -2.09 0.53 2.83
N ASP A 37 -1.48 -0.18 1.88
CA ASP A 37 -0.12 -0.04 1.37
C ASP A 37 0.98 -0.29 2.40
N THR A 38 2.22 -0.50 1.90
CA THR A 38 3.35 -0.98 2.70
C THR A 38 4.70 -0.37 2.33
N GLY A 39 4.74 0.50 1.33
CA GLY A 39 5.94 1.21 0.90
C GLY A 39 6.98 0.35 0.17
N CYS A 40 8.16 0.90 0.04
CA CYS A 40 9.29 0.33 -0.73
C CYS A 40 9.95 -0.90 -0.10
N GLY A 41 9.45 -1.40 1.03
CA GLY A 41 10.08 -2.53 1.73
C GLY A 41 11.41 -2.17 2.38
N ILE A 42 11.48 -1.04 3.08
CA ILE A 42 12.63 -0.63 3.90
C ILE A 42 12.21 -0.64 5.36
N GLY A 43 13.01 -1.31 6.19
CA GLY A 43 12.79 -1.44 7.63
C GLY A 43 11.70 -2.44 8.00
N ASP A 44 11.46 -2.60 9.30
CA ASP A 44 10.49 -3.54 9.85
C ASP A 44 9.14 -2.85 10.10
N LEU A 45 8.35 -2.71 9.01
CA LEU A 45 7.02 -2.11 9.08
C LEU A 45 6.07 -2.94 9.96
N LYS A 46 6.17 -4.27 9.91
CA LYS A 46 5.33 -5.15 10.75
C LYS A 46 5.55 -4.90 12.24
N ALA A 47 6.81 -4.79 12.66
CA ALA A 47 7.13 -4.45 14.04
C ALA A 47 6.64 -3.04 14.41
N TYR A 48 6.80 -2.05 13.52
CA TYR A 48 6.28 -0.70 13.76
C TYR A 48 4.76 -0.69 13.92
N VAL A 49 4.02 -1.33 13.01
CA VAL A 49 2.55 -1.42 13.09
C VAL A 49 2.10 -2.14 14.35
N ALA A 50 2.86 -3.14 14.82
CA ALA A 50 2.58 -3.83 16.09
C ALA A 50 2.71 -2.91 17.32
N THR A 51 3.40 -1.77 17.23
CA THR A 51 3.40 -0.75 18.29
C THR A 51 2.14 0.10 18.31
N LEU A 52 1.40 0.14 17.19
CA LEU A 52 0.19 0.95 17.02
C LEU A 52 -1.08 0.16 17.34
N THR A 53 -1.08 -1.15 17.02
CA THR A 53 -2.23 -2.04 17.25
C THR A 53 -1.79 -3.44 17.64
N GLY A 54 -2.55 -4.08 18.53
CA GLY A 54 -2.38 -5.50 18.87
C GLY A 54 -3.36 -6.43 18.14
N LYS A 55 -4.14 -5.90 17.17
CA LYS A 55 -5.17 -6.66 16.45
C LYS A 55 -4.59 -7.41 15.25
N PRO A 56 -5.25 -8.51 14.80
CA PRO A 56 -4.90 -9.15 13.54
C PRO A 56 -4.94 -8.16 12.38
N ILE A 57 -3.92 -8.20 11.52
CA ILE A 57 -3.75 -7.26 10.41
C ILE A 57 -3.96 -7.99 9.09
N THR A 58 -4.77 -7.41 8.23
CA THR A 58 -4.86 -7.72 6.79
C THR A 58 -4.28 -6.54 6.01
N VAL A 59 -3.45 -6.82 5.01
CA VAL A 59 -2.93 -5.81 4.09
C VAL A 59 -3.82 -5.73 2.87
N LEU A 60 -4.19 -4.51 2.46
CA LEU A 60 -4.84 -4.23 1.19
C LEU A 60 -3.92 -3.30 0.39
N LEU A 61 -3.53 -3.71 -0.81
CA LEU A 61 -2.69 -2.90 -1.69
C LEU A 61 -3.54 -2.10 -2.67
N THR A 62 -3.25 -0.80 -2.78
CA THR A 62 -3.90 0.06 -3.78
C THR A 62 -3.49 -0.36 -5.18
N HIS A 63 -2.22 -0.71 -5.38
CA HIS A 63 -1.67 -1.16 -6.66
C HIS A 63 -0.28 -1.79 -6.50
N GLY A 64 0.30 -2.30 -7.58
CA GLY A 64 1.51 -3.11 -7.56
C GLY A 64 2.85 -2.37 -7.66
N HIS A 65 2.91 -1.03 -7.58
CA HIS A 65 4.16 -0.28 -7.73
C HIS A 65 5.08 -0.42 -6.52
N LEU A 66 6.37 -0.13 -6.79
CA LEU A 66 7.50 -0.35 -5.87
C LEU A 66 7.44 0.49 -4.58
N ASP A 67 6.74 1.58 -4.58
CA ASP A 67 6.58 2.48 -3.46
C ASP A 67 5.31 2.21 -2.63
N HIS A 68 4.48 1.25 -3.06
CA HIS A 68 3.25 0.84 -2.37
C HIS A 68 3.26 -0.61 -1.87
N ALA A 69 3.83 -1.55 -2.62
CA ALA A 69 3.58 -2.98 -2.41
C ALA A 69 4.73 -3.80 -1.77
N PRO A 70 6.03 -3.52 -1.98
CA PRO A 70 7.12 -4.41 -1.55
C PRO A 70 7.19 -4.73 -0.06
N GLY A 71 6.73 -3.83 0.81
CA GLY A 71 6.69 -4.09 2.26
C GLY A 71 5.69 -5.17 2.68
N ALA A 72 4.78 -5.56 1.79
CA ALA A 72 3.69 -6.51 2.07
C ALA A 72 4.20 -7.92 2.42
N VAL A 73 5.40 -8.29 2.00
CA VAL A 73 6.01 -9.60 2.30
C VAL A 73 6.16 -9.88 3.81
N GLN A 74 6.10 -8.85 4.65
CA GLN A 74 6.16 -9.00 6.11
C GLN A 74 4.86 -9.50 6.72
N PHE A 75 3.75 -9.52 5.97
CA PHE A 75 2.41 -9.78 6.49
C PHE A 75 1.86 -11.11 5.97
N ASP A 76 1.06 -11.79 6.79
CA ASP A 76 0.58 -13.14 6.52
C ASP A 76 -0.66 -13.14 5.58
N THR A 77 -1.42 -12.04 5.54
CA THR A 77 -2.64 -11.92 4.73
C THR A 77 -2.57 -10.63 3.92
N VAL A 78 -2.38 -10.77 2.62
CA VAL A 78 -2.23 -9.65 1.68
C VAL A 78 -3.21 -9.82 0.53
N TYR A 79 -3.94 -8.76 0.22
CA TYR A 79 -4.79 -8.65 -0.96
C TYR A 79 -4.23 -7.63 -1.93
N MET A 80 -4.17 -8.00 -3.19
CA MET A 80 -3.82 -7.15 -4.33
C MET A 80 -4.69 -7.54 -5.52
N ASN A 81 -5.14 -6.58 -6.32
CA ASN A 81 -5.78 -6.94 -7.59
C ASN A 81 -4.73 -7.60 -8.50
N LEU A 82 -5.00 -8.85 -8.91
CA LEU A 82 -4.03 -9.68 -9.63
C LEU A 82 -3.75 -9.21 -11.07
N ALA A 83 -4.49 -8.21 -11.59
CA ALA A 83 -4.12 -7.52 -12.81
C ALA A 83 -2.74 -6.81 -12.69
N ASP A 84 -2.33 -6.46 -11.47
CA ASP A 84 -1.03 -5.85 -11.17
C ASP A 84 0.08 -6.86 -10.82
N ARG A 85 -0.17 -8.17 -10.88
CA ARG A 85 0.86 -9.18 -10.56
C ARG A 85 2.15 -8.99 -11.35
N GLY A 86 2.03 -8.70 -12.66
CA GLY A 86 3.19 -8.46 -13.51
C GLY A 86 3.94 -7.18 -13.16
N ILE A 87 3.22 -6.13 -12.77
CA ILE A 87 3.76 -4.86 -12.30
C ILE A 87 4.53 -5.08 -11.00
N TYR A 88 3.91 -5.74 -10.02
CA TYR A 88 4.56 -6.07 -8.75
C TYR A 88 5.87 -6.82 -8.98
N ALA A 89 5.85 -7.88 -9.78
CA ALA A 89 7.03 -8.68 -10.06
C ALA A 89 8.18 -7.88 -10.72
N ALA A 90 7.83 -6.92 -11.59
CA ALA A 90 8.82 -6.04 -12.22
C ALA A 90 9.35 -4.98 -11.24
N HIS A 91 8.53 -4.50 -10.33
CA HIS A 91 8.82 -3.38 -9.42
C HIS A 91 9.38 -3.81 -8.06
N ASP A 92 9.27 -5.10 -7.67
CA ASP A 92 9.84 -5.60 -6.40
C ASP A 92 11.37 -5.84 -6.47
N LEU A 93 12.00 -5.60 -7.61
CA LEU A 93 13.45 -5.75 -7.77
C LEU A 93 14.21 -4.77 -6.85
N ILE A 94 15.13 -5.29 -6.05
CA ILE A 94 15.91 -4.50 -5.07
C ILE A 94 16.57 -3.29 -5.73
N GLN A 95 17.14 -3.46 -6.92
CA GLN A 95 17.83 -2.35 -7.60
C GLN A 95 16.86 -1.22 -7.97
N GLN A 96 15.68 -1.54 -8.45
CA GLN A 96 14.67 -0.51 -8.78
C GLN A 96 14.19 0.23 -7.54
N ARG A 97 13.98 -0.47 -6.42
CA ARG A 97 13.62 0.15 -5.14
C ARG A 97 14.72 1.07 -4.62
N ILE A 98 16.00 0.69 -4.76
CA ILE A 98 17.14 1.55 -4.44
C ILE A 98 17.12 2.79 -5.32
N ASP A 99 17.05 2.62 -6.64
CA ASP A 99 17.10 3.72 -7.61
C ASP A 99 15.99 4.73 -7.34
N TYR A 100 14.78 4.26 -7.02
CA TYR A 100 13.67 5.12 -6.64
C TYR A 100 13.94 5.88 -5.34
N VAL A 101 14.32 5.19 -4.27
CA VAL A 101 14.50 5.81 -2.95
C VAL A 101 15.62 6.85 -2.96
N GLU A 102 16.65 6.65 -3.80
CA GLU A 102 17.72 7.66 -3.99
C GLU A 102 17.24 8.94 -4.69
N THR A 103 16.03 8.96 -5.25
CA THR A 103 15.41 10.19 -5.78
C THR A 103 14.55 10.93 -4.73
N THR A 104 14.34 10.37 -3.55
CA THR A 104 13.43 10.86 -2.51
C THR A 104 14.19 11.57 -1.38
N SER A 105 13.46 12.14 -0.43
CA SER A 105 14.06 12.72 0.78
C SER A 105 14.81 11.70 1.65
N PHE A 106 14.65 10.41 1.34
CA PHE A 106 15.27 9.29 2.06
C PHE A 106 16.62 8.85 1.48
N ALA A 107 17.12 9.50 0.43
CA ALA A 107 18.40 9.19 -0.21
C ALA A 107 19.55 9.09 0.82
N GLY A 108 20.29 7.99 0.79
CA GLY A 108 21.42 7.72 1.68
C GLY A 108 21.08 7.55 3.17
N LYS A 109 19.80 7.46 3.55
CA LYS A 109 19.36 7.31 4.95
C LYS A 109 19.01 5.87 5.32
N TYR A 110 19.46 4.89 4.58
CA TYR A 110 19.22 3.47 4.81
C TYR A 110 20.46 2.68 4.37
N ARG A 111 20.55 1.42 4.79
CA ARG A 111 21.58 0.48 4.35
C ARG A 111 20.93 -0.60 3.50
N ARG A 112 21.70 -1.27 2.64
CA ARG A 112 21.18 -2.37 1.81
C ARG A 112 20.52 -3.48 2.65
N GLU A 113 21.02 -3.72 3.84
CA GLU A 113 20.47 -4.72 4.77
C GLU A 113 19.11 -4.33 5.38
N ASP A 114 18.72 -3.06 5.26
CA ASP A 114 17.42 -2.57 5.71
C ASP A 114 16.32 -2.82 4.65
N LEU A 115 16.70 -3.19 3.40
CA LEU A 115 15.75 -3.58 2.37
C LEU A 115 15.30 -5.02 2.54
N LEU A 116 14.01 -5.24 2.41
CA LEU A 116 13.43 -6.58 2.37
C LEU A 116 13.84 -7.31 1.08
N PRO A 117 13.95 -8.65 1.11
CA PRO A 117 14.25 -9.42 -0.08
C PRO A 117 13.14 -9.26 -1.13
N GLU A 118 13.50 -9.50 -2.39
CA GLU A 118 12.53 -9.65 -3.48
C GLU A 118 11.59 -10.82 -3.20
N ASN A 119 10.33 -10.69 -3.57
CA ASN A 119 9.32 -11.70 -3.32
C ASN A 119 8.37 -11.86 -4.52
N SER A 120 7.59 -12.93 -4.49
CA SER A 120 6.53 -13.20 -5.47
C SER A 120 5.16 -12.83 -4.90
N ALA A 121 4.29 -12.30 -5.75
CA ALA A 121 2.87 -12.10 -5.41
C ALA A 121 2.04 -13.41 -5.44
N ASP A 122 2.67 -14.58 -5.55
CA ASP A 122 1.94 -15.85 -5.66
C ASP A 122 1.11 -16.20 -4.42
N ALA A 123 1.52 -15.70 -3.25
CA ALA A 123 0.77 -15.87 -2.00
C ALA A 123 -0.30 -14.79 -1.78
N PHE A 124 -0.38 -13.76 -2.64
CA PHE A 124 -1.36 -12.69 -2.47
C PHE A 124 -2.74 -13.14 -2.92
N LEU A 125 -3.74 -12.75 -2.16
CA LEU A 125 -5.14 -13.01 -2.44
C LEU A 125 -5.67 -11.99 -3.45
N ASP A 126 -6.57 -12.43 -4.33
CA ASP A 126 -7.14 -11.56 -5.35
C ASP A 126 -8.10 -10.54 -4.73
N LEU A 127 -7.82 -9.27 -4.93
CA LEU A 127 -8.65 -8.16 -4.50
C LEU A 127 -9.58 -7.73 -5.64
N GLN A 128 -10.87 -7.90 -5.45
CA GLN A 128 -11.87 -7.62 -6.48
C GLN A 128 -12.76 -6.43 -6.12
N ASP A 129 -13.33 -5.82 -7.15
CA ASP A 129 -14.32 -4.75 -7.00
C ASP A 129 -15.50 -5.19 -6.13
N GLY A 130 -15.93 -4.31 -5.24
CA GLY A 130 -17.04 -4.56 -4.32
C GLY A 130 -16.71 -5.46 -3.12
N MET A 131 -15.47 -5.96 -2.98
CA MET A 131 -15.10 -6.71 -1.78
C MET A 131 -15.21 -5.83 -0.54
N ARG A 132 -15.82 -6.38 0.52
CA ARG A 132 -16.08 -5.68 1.78
C ARG A 132 -15.43 -6.40 2.94
N PHE A 133 -14.70 -5.65 3.76
CA PHE A 133 -13.98 -6.13 4.94
C PHE A 133 -14.65 -5.57 6.20
N ASP A 134 -15.12 -6.45 7.07
CA ASP A 134 -15.67 -6.12 8.39
C ASP A 134 -14.56 -6.22 9.43
N LEU A 135 -14.30 -5.10 10.13
CA LEU A 135 -13.27 -4.99 11.16
C LEU A 135 -13.86 -4.99 12.59
N GLY A 136 -15.14 -5.35 12.72
CA GLY A 136 -15.89 -5.24 13.99
C GLY A 136 -16.48 -3.84 14.11
N GLY A 137 -17.59 -3.59 13.40
CA GLY A 137 -18.33 -2.32 13.42
C GLY A 137 -17.70 -1.19 12.60
N LEU A 138 -16.63 -1.45 11.88
CA LEU A 138 -16.04 -0.58 10.88
C LEU A 138 -15.86 -1.40 9.58
N HIS A 139 -16.24 -0.82 8.46
CA HIS A 139 -16.24 -1.51 7.18
C HIS A 139 -15.39 -0.79 6.15
N ILE A 140 -14.64 -1.58 5.37
CA ILE A 140 -13.91 -1.09 4.21
C ILE A 140 -14.45 -1.76 2.97
N THR A 141 -14.89 -0.96 1.99
CA THR A 141 -15.26 -1.47 0.66
C THR A 141 -14.19 -1.10 -0.36
N ALA A 142 -13.73 -2.10 -1.11
CA ALA A 142 -12.78 -1.95 -2.19
C ALA A 142 -13.51 -1.64 -3.50
N TYR A 143 -13.01 -0.68 -4.25
CA TYR A 143 -13.52 -0.32 -5.58
C TYR A 143 -12.39 -0.40 -6.60
N ALA A 144 -12.63 -1.05 -7.73
CA ALA A 144 -11.71 -1.01 -8.85
C ALA A 144 -11.66 0.39 -9.43
N CYS A 145 -10.44 0.90 -9.65
CA CYS A 145 -10.21 2.25 -10.16
C CYS A 145 -9.04 2.22 -11.15
N PRO A 146 -9.17 1.38 -12.22
CA PRO A 146 -8.10 1.18 -13.19
C PRO A 146 -7.75 2.49 -13.91
N GLY A 147 -6.46 2.72 -14.13
CA GLY A 147 -5.97 3.93 -14.80
C GLY A 147 -4.48 4.09 -14.58
N HIS A 148 -4.07 4.51 -13.38
CA HIS A 148 -2.66 4.57 -12.99
C HIS A 148 -1.98 3.21 -13.18
N THR A 149 -2.62 2.13 -12.74
CA THR A 149 -2.34 0.75 -13.15
C THR A 149 -3.64 0.03 -13.52
N PRO A 150 -3.58 -1.10 -14.26
CA PRO A 150 -4.76 -1.94 -14.54
C PRO A 150 -5.43 -2.47 -13.28
N GLY A 151 -4.66 -2.74 -12.22
CA GLY A 151 -5.14 -3.29 -10.94
C GLY A 151 -5.33 -2.25 -9.85
N SER A 152 -5.34 -0.96 -10.16
CA SER A 152 -5.55 0.09 -9.16
C SER A 152 -6.89 -0.05 -8.44
N MET A 153 -6.84 0.08 -7.11
CA MET A 153 -7.98 -0.05 -6.20
C MET A 153 -8.09 1.17 -5.29
N ALA A 154 -9.31 1.55 -4.99
CA ALA A 154 -9.65 2.56 -3.99
C ALA A 154 -10.38 1.92 -2.81
N PHE A 155 -10.25 2.50 -1.60
CA PHE A 155 -10.85 1.97 -0.38
C PHE A 155 -11.71 2.99 0.31
N LEU A 156 -13.02 2.70 0.43
CA LEU A 156 -13.96 3.50 1.20
C LEU A 156 -14.04 2.95 2.63
N ILE A 157 -13.64 3.74 3.60
CA ILE A 157 -13.91 3.52 5.02
C ILE A 157 -15.29 4.08 5.30
N GLU A 158 -16.31 3.20 5.39
CA GLU A 158 -17.72 3.58 5.28
C GLU A 158 -18.16 4.52 6.41
N GLU A 159 -17.86 4.18 7.66
CA GLU A 159 -18.28 4.94 8.85
C GLU A 159 -17.59 6.30 8.95
N ASP A 160 -16.32 6.37 8.56
CA ASP A 160 -15.55 7.63 8.53
C ASP A 160 -15.82 8.45 7.26
N ARG A 161 -16.51 7.88 6.26
CA ARG A 161 -16.76 8.49 4.94
C ARG A 161 -15.48 8.98 4.29
N MET A 162 -14.40 8.21 4.47
CA MET A 162 -13.08 8.53 3.93
C MET A 162 -12.74 7.57 2.79
N LEU A 163 -12.30 8.13 1.67
CA LEU A 163 -11.87 7.39 0.50
C LEU A 163 -10.34 7.52 0.37
N LEU A 164 -9.65 6.38 0.32
CA LEU A 164 -8.22 6.28 0.06
C LEU A 164 -8.02 5.80 -1.37
N LEU A 165 -7.36 6.59 -2.19
CA LEU A 165 -7.31 6.43 -3.65
C LEU A 165 -5.95 5.91 -4.16
N GLY A 166 -4.95 5.76 -3.28
CA GLY A 166 -3.57 5.53 -3.73
C GLY A 166 -3.19 6.60 -4.76
N ASP A 167 -2.61 6.17 -5.87
CA ASP A 167 -2.16 7.06 -6.94
C ASP A 167 -3.20 7.33 -8.03
N SER A 168 -4.44 6.84 -7.84
CA SER A 168 -5.51 7.04 -8.83
C SER A 168 -6.03 8.47 -8.90
N CYS A 169 -5.75 9.32 -7.88
CA CYS A 169 -6.17 10.71 -7.87
C CYS A 169 -5.16 11.58 -7.11
N ASN A 170 -4.06 11.90 -7.75
CA ASN A 170 -3.06 12.85 -7.26
C ASN A 170 -3.20 14.18 -8.01
N PRO A 171 -2.71 15.32 -7.45
CA PRO A 171 -2.66 16.60 -8.17
C PRO A 171 -1.96 16.50 -9.52
N PHE A 172 -1.06 15.52 -9.65
CA PHE A 172 -0.39 15.13 -10.89
C PHE A 172 -0.55 13.62 -11.04
N THR A 173 -1.58 13.18 -11.76
CA THR A 173 -1.80 11.77 -12.05
C THR A 173 -0.79 11.30 -13.10
N PHE A 174 0.05 10.37 -12.74
CA PHE A 174 1.06 9.80 -13.62
C PHE A 174 0.43 8.73 -14.54
N LEU A 175 0.20 9.08 -15.82
CA LEU A 175 -0.35 8.20 -16.86
C LEU A 175 0.64 7.96 -18.00
N PHE A 176 1.92 8.26 -17.79
CA PHE A 176 2.97 8.13 -18.80
C PHE A 176 3.82 6.88 -18.65
N ASP A 177 3.60 6.10 -17.61
CA ASP A 177 4.24 4.80 -17.44
C ASP A 177 3.67 3.82 -18.48
N ILE A 178 4.51 2.89 -18.95
CA ILE A 178 4.11 1.83 -19.88
C ILE A 178 2.99 0.93 -19.30
N THR A 179 2.85 0.92 -17.98
CA THR A 179 1.82 0.18 -17.24
C THR A 179 0.52 0.95 -17.07
N SER A 180 0.52 2.27 -17.29
CA SER A 180 -0.66 3.10 -17.14
C SER A 180 -1.65 2.87 -18.29
N LEU A 181 -2.95 2.93 -17.96
CA LEU A 181 -4.02 2.94 -18.96
C LEU A 181 -4.20 4.34 -19.53
N GLY A 182 -4.83 4.43 -20.70
CA GLY A 182 -5.12 5.73 -21.34
C GLY A 182 -6.16 6.54 -20.56
N VAL A 183 -6.19 7.86 -20.80
CA VAL A 183 -7.11 8.82 -20.15
C VAL A 183 -8.58 8.35 -20.23
N SER A 184 -8.97 7.68 -21.31
CA SER A 184 -10.32 7.11 -21.48
C SER A 184 -10.70 6.05 -20.43
N SER A 185 -9.74 5.54 -19.66
CA SER A 185 -10.04 4.60 -18.58
C SER A 185 -10.53 5.28 -17.30
N TYR A 186 -10.49 6.62 -17.27
CA TYR A 186 -11.00 7.44 -16.15
C TYR A 186 -12.41 8.02 -16.42
N GLU A 187 -13.00 7.72 -17.57
CA GLU A 187 -14.38 8.11 -17.94
C GLU A 187 -15.38 7.00 -17.51
#